data_19dfc9c80409d8f0052e20d6541e2252
#
_entry.id   19dfc9c80409d8f0052e20d6541e2252
#
_cell.length_a   1.000
_cell.length_b   1.000
_cell.length_c   1.000
_cell.angle_alpha   90.00
_cell.angle_beta   90.00
_cell.angle_gamma   90.00
#
_symmetry.space_group_name_H-M   'P 1'
#
loop_
_entity.id
_entity.type
_entity.pdbx_description
1 polymer ?
#
loop_
_entity_poly.entity_id
_entity_poly.type
_entity_poly.pdbx_seq_one_letter_code
_entity_poly.pdbx_strand_id
1 'polypeptide(L)'
;MKLLMHTCCAPCSVYCIATLRKEGIEPTLLWYNPNIHPYTEYVLRRDCLKEYSKKIGVNAIFEDEYGLEPFCKEVINDVKTRCVNYCYPIRLRHTFEYAKEHGYDTVTTTLLYSIYQKHDYIKHLMEKYSEEYGIKFLYKDFRVGYWEGHQKAHELGLYMQKYCGCIFSADSRFLDKEAAKPILPEEFEFLPVNKSVNIKKEKENKEQYMDLLLEADPSENMINKYLKDGELFVLTYKDEVAGIAVVSEMDKDAVELKNIVIKSQYRGQGLGKKMLKYLVDNYKTRYKKI
;
A
#
# COMPACT_ATOMS: atom_id res chain seq x y z
N MET A 1 1.76 -17.80 -36.33
CA MET A 1 1.44 -18.08 -34.90
C MET A 1 1.36 -16.76 -34.17
N LYS A 2 0.20 -16.40 -33.66
CA LYS A 2 -0.06 -15.19 -32.87
C LYS A 2 -0.22 -15.62 -31.42
N LEU A 3 0.89 -15.57 -30.66
CA LEU A 3 0.97 -16.10 -29.30
C LEU A 3 0.57 -15.07 -28.26
N LEU A 4 -0.40 -15.41 -27.41
CA LEU A 4 -0.75 -14.68 -26.18
C LEU A 4 -0.17 -15.40 -24.97
N MET A 5 0.59 -14.69 -24.13
CA MET A 5 1.20 -15.25 -22.92
C MET A 5 0.65 -14.58 -21.65
N HIS A 6 -0.16 -15.31 -20.88
CA HIS A 6 -0.54 -14.85 -19.56
C HIS A 6 0.70 -14.61 -18.71
N THR A 7 0.79 -13.44 -18.10
CA THR A 7 1.99 -12.98 -17.38
C THR A 7 1.64 -12.52 -15.97
N CYS A 8 2.15 -13.23 -14.97
CA CYS A 8 1.87 -12.91 -13.56
C CYS A 8 2.76 -11.80 -12.97
N CYS A 9 3.96 -11.57 -13.53
CA CYS A 9 4.90 -10.52 -13.13
C CYS A 9 6.10 -10.45 -14.08
N ALA A 10 6.87 -9.38 -14.03
CA ALA A 10 8.06 -9.21 -14.85
C ALA A 10 9.13 -10.29 -14.59
N PRO A 11 9.54 -10.58 -13.34
CA PRO A 11 10.57 -11.61 -13.10
C PRO A 11 10.25 -12.98 -13.70
N CYS A 12 8.97 -13.41 -13.61
CA CYS A 12 8.56 -14.70 -14.18
C CYS A 12 8.60 -14.73 -15.71
N SER A 13 8.52 -13.58 -16.37
CA SER A 13 8.51 -13.47 -17.83
C SER A 13 9.90 -13.44 -18.46
N VAL A 14 10.95 -13.09 -17.71
CA VAL A 14 12.31 -12.90 -18.23
C VAL A 14 12.80 -14.13 -19.02
N TYR A 15 12.83 -15.29 -18.38
CA TYR A 15 13.27 -16.53 -19.01
C TYR A 15 12.29 -17.03 -20.07
N CYS A 16 10.99 -16.90 -19.82
CA CYS A 16 9.96 -17.33 -20.78
C CYS A 16 10.11 -16.58 -22.12
N ILE A 17 10.21 -15.24 -22.08
CA ILE A 17 10.37 -14.41 -23.28
C ILE A 17 11.68 -14.74 -23.99
N ALA A 18 12.79 -14.81 -23.24
CA ALA A 18 14.10 -15.12 -23.82
C ALA A 18 14.11 -16.49 -24.53
N THR A 19 13.46 -17.49 -23.94
CA THR A 19 13.35 -18.83 -24.51
C THR A 19 12.50 -18.84 -25.79
N LEU A 20 11.37 -18.16 -25.76
CA LEU A 20 10.49 -18.05 -26.94
C LEU A 20 11.17 -17.30 -28.08
N ARG A 21 11.87 -16.19 -27.78
CA ARG A 21 12.62 -15.42 -28.78
C ARG A 21 13.76 -16.21 -29.42
N LYS A 22 14.45 -17.09 -28.67
CA LYS A 22 15.47 -18.01 -29.22
C LYS A 22 14.88 -18.96 -30.27
N GLU A 23 13.57 -19.25 -30.19
CA GLU A 23 12.84 -20.09 -31.12
C GLU A 23 12.14 -19.27 -32.22
N GLY A 24 12.40 -17.97 -32.31
CA GLY A 24 11.77 -17.09 -33.29
C GLY A 24 10.32 -16.75 -32.99
N ILE A 25 9.88 -16.93 -31.75
CA ILE A 25 8.50 -16.66 -31.32
C ILE A 25 8.47 -15.37 -30.50
N GLU A 26 7.72 -14.38 -30.96
CA GLU A 26 7.47 -13.14 -30.22
C GLU A 26 6.10 -13.19 -29.54
N PRO A 27 6.02 -13.25 -28.19
CA PRO A 27 4.74 -13.28 -27.51
C PRO A 27 4.14 -11.88 -27.34
N THR A 28 2.80 -11.80 -27.30
CA THR A 28 2.13 -10.67 -26.66
C THR A 28 1.81 -11.03 -25.22
N LEU A 29 2.18 -10.17 -24.26
CA LEU A 29 1.93 -10.41 -22.85
C LEU A 29 0.50 -10.00 -22.50
N LEU A 30 -0.20 -10.80 -21.70
CA LEU A 30 -1.48 -10.42 -21.10
C LEU A 30 -1.30 -10.38 -19.57
N TRP A 31 -1.49 -9.20 -18.99
CA TRP A 31 -1.65 -9.02 -17.56
C TRP A 31 -3.13 -9.10 -17.21
N TYR A 32 -3.52 -10.17 -16.51
CA TYR A 32 -4.80 -10.29 -15.83
C TYR A 32 -4.60 -11.09 -14.55
N ASN A 33 -4.53 -10.41 -13.42
CA ASN A 33 -4.16 -11.01 -12.14
C ASN A 33 -5.02 -10.50 -10.97
N PRO A 34 -6.35 -10.72 -10.98
CA PRO A 34 -7.26 -10.21 -9.95
C PRO A 34 -7.03 -10.84 -8.57
N ASN A 35 -6.18 -11.87 -8.49
CA ASN A 35 -5.81 -12.58 -7.27
C ASN A 35 -4.55 -12.06 -6.60
N ILE A 36 -3.96 -10.93 -7.05
CA ILE A 36 -2.78 -10.33 -6.40
C ILE A 36 -3.24 -9.30 -5.36
N HIS A 37 -2.80 -9.48 -4.12
CA HIS A 37 -3.16 -8.65 -2.96
C HIS A 37 -1.96 -8.43 -2.04
N PRO A 38 -1.89 -7.33 -1.25
CA PRO A 38 -2.80 -6.18 -1.28
C PRO A 38 -2.63 -5.31 -2.53
N TYR A 39 -3.38 -4.21 -2.62
CA TYR A 39 -3.34 -3.31 -3.78
C TYR A 39 -1.94 -2.78 -4.10
N THR A 40 -1.14 -2.51 -3.09
CA THR A 40 0.25 -2.07 -3.25
C THR A 40 1.12 -3.12 -3.98
N GLU A 41 0.97 -4.39 -3.65
CA GLU A 41 1.67 -5.50 -4.33
C GLU A 41 1.19 -5.66 -5.78
N TYR A 42 -0.12 -5.53 -6.00
CA TYR A 42 -0.73 -5.54 -7.34
C TYR A 42 -0.11 -4.46 -8.23
N VAL A 43 -0.08 -3.22 -7.74
CA VAL A 43 0.50 -2.06 -8.48
C VAL A 43 1.98 -2.26 -8.75
N LEU A 44 2.77 -2.67 -7.75
CA LEU A 44 4.21 -2.89 -7.90
C LEU A 44 4.52 -3.92 -9.01
N ARG A 45 3.78 -5.03 -9.05
CA ARG A 45 3.99 -6.06 -10.10
C ARG A 45 3.53 -5.60 -11.48
N ARG A 46 2.36 -4.93 -11.55
CA ARG A 46 1.82 -4.40 -12.78
C ARG A 46 2.76 -3.37 -13.40
N ASP A 47 3.19 -2.40 -12.62
CA ASP A 47 4.00 -1.30 -13.11
C ASP A 47 5.43 -1.76 -13.46
N CYS A 48 6.00 -2.68 -12.67
CA CYS A 48 7.26 -3.34 -13.05
C CYS A 48 7.14 -4.06 -14.40
N LEU A 49 6.03 -4.75 -14.68
CA LEU A 49 5.83 -5.39 -15.98
C LEU A 49 5.64 -4.36 -17.10
N LYS A 50 4.93 -3.24 -16.84
CA LYS A 50 4.78 -2.13 -17.81
C LYS A 50 6.13 -1.54 -18.22
N GLU A 51 7.00 -1.29 -17.26
CA GLU A 51 8.33 -0.75 -17.53
C GLU A 51 9.21 -1.77 -18.24
N TYR A 52 9.23 -3.02 -17.76
CA TYR A 52 10.02 -4.08 -18.36
C TYR A 52 9.62 -4.35 -19.80
N SER A 53 8.34 -4.50 -20.09
CA SER A 53 7.85 -4.76 -21.45
C SER A 53 8.23 -3.65 -22.43
N LYS A 54 8.13 -2.39 -22.02
CA LYS A 54 8.61 -1.23 -22.82
C LYS A 54 10.10 -1.30 -23.09
N LYS A 55 10.90 -1.60 -22.04
CA LYS A 55 12.37 -1.64 -22.12
C LYS A 55 12.87 -2.71 -23.09
N ILE A 56 12.20 -3.85 -23.18
CA ILE A 56 12.59 -4.96 -24.06
C ILE A 56 11.84 -4.99 -25.40
N GLY A 57 10.93 -4.02 -25.62
CA GLY A 57 10.17 -3.88 -26.86
C GLY A 57 9.17 -5.01 -27.10
N VAL A 58 8.55 -5.59 -26.04
CA VAL A 58 7.52 -6.61 -26.17
C VAL A 58 6.13 -5.99 -26.00
N ASN A 59 5.17 -6.40 -26.82
CA ASN A 59 3.79 -5.96 -26.69
C ASN A 59 3.17 -6.51 -25.40
N ALA A 60 2.51 -5.65 -24.63
CA ALA A 60 1.85 -6.04 -23.38
C ALA A 60 0.47 -5.37 -23.26
N ILE A 61 -0.52 -6.17 -22.93
CA ILE A 61 -1.91 -5.80 -22.72
C ILE A 61 -2.17 -5.88 -21.21
N PHE A 62 -2.86 -4.89 -20.67
CA PHE A 62 -3.14 -4.78 -19.24
C PHE A 62 -4.65 -4.71 -19.02
N GLU A 63 -5.23 -5.84 -18.62
CA GLU A 63 -6.58 -5.92 -18.06
C GLU A 63 -6.44 -5.57 -16.57
N ASP A 64 -6.65 -4.28 -16.25
CA ASP A 64 -6.30 -3.69 -14.95
C ASP A 64 -7.46 -3.83 -13.95
N GLU A 65 -7.69 -5.07 -13.50
CA GLU A 65 -8.72 -5.41 -12.53
C GLU A 65 -8.10 -5.88 -11.21
N TYR A 66 -8.44 -5.17 -10.13
CA TYR A 66 -8.07 -5.55 -8.76
C TYR A 66 -9.23 -6.26 -8.07
N GLY A 67 -9.12 -7.58 -7.93
CA GLY A 67 -10.23 -8.47 -7.56
C GLY A 67 -10.26 -8.93 -6.11
N LEU A 68 -9.89 -8.11 -5.10
CA LEU A 68 -9.86 -8.56 -3.69
C LEU A 68 -11.22 -9.05 -3.20
N GLU A 69 -12.28 -8.28 -3.44
CA GLU A 69 -13.63 -8.63 -2.94
C GLU A 69 -14.19 -9.90 -3.58
N PRO A 70 -14.20 -10.06 -4.92
CA PRO A 70 -14.58 -11.32 -5.55
C PRO A 70 -13.74 -12.50 -5.09
N PHE A 71 -12.41 -12.32 -4.99
CA PHE A 71 -11.51 -13.35 -4.49
C PHE A 71 -11.89 -13.81 -3.09
N CYS A 72 -12.11 -12.89 -2.14
CA CYS A 72 -12.48 -13.24 -0.77
C CYS A 72 -13.82 -13.98 -0.72
N LYS A 73 -14.83 -13.55 -1.48
CA LYS A 73 -16.14 -14.21 -1.53
C LYS A 73 -16.04 -15.67 -1.97
N GLU A 74 -15.20 -15.95 -2.97
CA GLU A 74 -15.05 -17.30 -3.53
C GLU A 74 -14.20 -18.23 -2.65
N VAL A 75 -13.19 -17.72 -1.96
CA VAL A 75 -12.21 -18.57 -1.30
C VAL A 75 -12.36 -18.71 0.21
N ILE A 76 -13.20 -17.88 0.85
CA ILE A 76 -13.27 -17.81 2.32
C ILE A 76 -13.69 -19.15 2.96
N ASN A 77 -14.52 -19.93 2.30
CA ASN A 77 -15.00 -21.21 2.80
C ASN A 77 -14.00 -22.36 2.60
N ASP A 78 -13.04 -22.21 1.67
CA ASP A 78 -12.00 -23.20 1.41
C ASP A 78 -10.70 -22.54 0.92
N VAL A 79 -9.99 -21.95 1.86
CA VAL A 79 -8.72 -21.25 1.61
C VAL A 79 -7.63 -22.21 1.12
N LYS A 80 -7.66 -23.48 1.52
CA LYS A 80 -6.59 -24.46 1.19
C LYS A 80 -6.56 -24.80 -0.29
N THR A 81 -7.71 -24.87 -0.96
CA THR A 81 -7.81 -25.20 -2.38
C THR A 81 -7.91 -23.98 -3.30
N ARG A 82 -7.83 -22.76 -2.76
CA ARG A 82 -7.97 -21.49 -3.48
C ARG A 82 -7.18 -21.39 -4.80
N CYS A 83 -5.97 -21.98 -4.84
CA CYS A 83 -5.14 -21.95 -6.05
C CYS A 83 -5.79 -22.71 -7.20
N VAL A 84 -6.35 -23.89 -6.87
CA VAL A 84 -6.95 -24.83 -7.82
C VAL A 84 -8.37 -24.38 -8.19
N ASN A 85 -9.15 -23.96 -7.20
CA ASN A 85 -10.56 -23.64 -7.41
C ASN A 85 -10.80 -22.21 -7.92
N TYR A 86 -9.85 -21.27 -7.70
CA TYR A 86 -10.02 -19.88 -8.10
C TYR A 86 -8.82 -19.31 -8.86
N CYS A 87 -7.61 -19.27 -8.23
CA CYS A 87 -6.51 -18.44 -8.75
C CYS A 87 -6.00 -18.88 -10.13
N TYR A 88 -5.91 -20.19 -10.42
CA TYR A 88 -5.52 -20.65 -11.75
C TYR A 88 -6.70 -20.54 -12.75
N PRO A 89 -7.90 -21.06 -12.41
CA PRO A 89 -9.03 -20.98 -13.33
C PRO A 89 -9.34 -19.58 -13.81
N ILE A 90 -9.48 -18.61 -12.91
CA ILE A 90 -9.89 -17.24 -13.26
C ILE A 90 -8.93 -16.60 -14.27
N ARG A 91 -7.62 -16.74 -14.07
CA ARG A 91 -6.61 -16.15 -14.94
C ARG A 91 -6.49 -16.88 -16.29
N LEU A 92 -6.44 -18.21 -16.23
CA LEU A 92 -6.21 -19.01 -17.43
C LEU A 92 -7.43 -19.05 -18.33
N ARG A 93 -8.63 -19.16 -17.77
CA ARG A 93 -9.88 -19.07 -18.54
C ARG A 93 -9.98 -17.73 -19.26
N HIS A 94 -9.81 -16.64 -18.52
CA HIS A 94 -9.81 -15.29 -19.09
C HIS A 94 -8.80 -15.14 -20.24
N THR A 95 -7.63 -15.75 -20.10
CA THR A 95 -6.60 -15.70 -21.16
C THR A 95 -7.08 -16.37 -22.45
N PHE A 96 -7.80 -17.49 -22.37
CA PHE A 96 -8.38 -18.14 -23.55
C PHE A 96 -9.56 -17.37 -24.12
N GLU A 97 -10.42 -16.79 -23.27
CA GLU A 97 -11.52 -15.90 -23.68
C GLU A 97 -10.98 -14.70 -24.44
N TYR A 98 -9.99 -14.02 -23.89
CA TYR A 98 -9.31 -12.89 -24.52
C TYR A 98 -8.66 -13.31 -25.85
N ALA A 99 -7.98 -14.45 -25.89
CA ALA A 99 -7.35 -14.96 -27.10
C ALA A 99 -8.37 -15.21 -28.21
N LYS A 100 -9.51 -15.81 -27.89
CA LYS A 100 -10.59 -16.08 -28.84
C LYS A 100 -11.20 -14.79 -29.39
N GLU A 101 -11.48 -13.83 -28.53
CA GLU A 101 -12.10 -12.55 -28.91
C GLU A 101 -11.16 -11.71 -29.80
N HIS A 102 -9.85 -11.73 -29.53
CA HIS A 102 -8.87 -10.89 -30.22
C HIS A 102 -8.05 -11.61 -31.29
N GLY A 103 -8.48 -12.83 -31.68
CA GLY A 103 -7.89 -13.58 -32.79
C GLY A 103 -6.45 -14.02 -32.55
N TYR A 104 -6.10 -14.42 -31.32
CA TYR A 104 -4.88 -15.17 -31.04
C TYR A 104 -5.14 -16.65 -31.29
N ASP A 105 -4.18 -17.32 -31.95
CA ASP A 105 -4.30 -18.74 -32.30
C ASP A 105 -3.61 -19.66 -31.30
N THR A 106 -2.80 -19.11 -30.43
CA THR A 106 -1.97 -19.88 -29.49
C THR A 106 -1.86 -19.15 -28.14
N VAL A 107 -1.91 -19.92 -27.06
CA VAL A 107 -1.81 -19.40 -25.67
C VAL A 107 -0.72 -20.13 -24.89
N THR A 108 -0.04 -19.42 -23.99
CA THR A 108 0.85 -19.99 -22.97
C THR A 108 0.78 -19.16 -21.68
N THR A 109 1.52 -19.55 -20.65
CA THR A 109 1.53 -18.85 -19.35
C THR A 109 2.87 -18.88 -18.66
N THR A 110 3.27 -17.78 -18.02
CA THR A 110 4.44 -17.72 -17.12
C THR A 110 4.25 -18.50 -15.82
N LEU A 111 3.06 -19.02 -15.52
CA LEU A 111 2.86 -19.91 -14.38
C LEU A 111 3.61 -21.24 -14.51
N LEU A 112 3.98 -21.62 -15.72
CA LEU A 112 4.80 -22.82 -16.00
C LEU A 112 6.30 -22.62 -15.70
N TYR A 113 6.70 -21.41 -15.29
CA TYR A 113 8.10 -21.09 -14.96
C TYR A 113 8.46 -21.36 -13.50
N SER A 114 7.54 -21.09 -12.58
CA SER A 114 7.85 -21.14 -11.15
C SER A 114 7.80 -22.58 -10.61
N ILE A 115 8.87 -22.98 -9.93
CA ILE A 115 8.96 -24.29 -9.24
C ILE A 115 8.01 -24.43 -8.05
N TYR A 116 7.39 -23.32 -7.60
CA TYR A 116 6.43 -23.29 -6.48
C TYR A 116 4.97 -23.41 -6.91
N GLN A 117 4.70 -23.44 -8.24
CA GLN A 117 3.35 -23.59 -8.76
C GLN A 117 2.97 -25.08 -8.92
N LYS A 118 1.66 -25.35 -8.92
CA LYS A 118 1.15 -26.70 -9.18
C LYS A 118 1.19 -27.00 -10.69
N HIS A 119 2.38 -27.26 -11.20
CA HIS A 119 2.69 -27.33 -12.63
C HIS A 119 1.78 -28.27 -13.42
N ASP A 120 1.62 -29.52 -12.96
CA ASP A 120 0.83 -30.52 -13.67
C ASP A 120 -0.66 -30.15 -13.71
N TYR A 121 -1.16 -29.53 -12.64
CA TYR A 121 -2.53 -29.02 -12.62
C TYR A 121 -2.71 -27.85 -13.59
N ILE A 122 -1.75 -26.93 -13.66
CA ILE A 122 -1.78 -25.80 -14.62
C ILE A 122 -1.76 -26.33 -16.05
N LYS A 123 -0.88 -27.32 -16.34
CA LYS A 123 -0.81 -27.97 -17.64
C LYS A 123 -2.14 -28.61 -18.01
N HIS A 124 -2.71 -29.44 -17.14
CA HIS A 124 -4.01 -30.06 -17.36
C HIS A 124 -5.13 -29.03 -17.61
N LEU A 125 -5.16 -27.96 -16.84
CA LEU A 125 -6.18 -26.90 -16.99
C LEU A 125 -6.03 -26.17 -18.33
N MET A 126 -4.79 -25.91 -18.76
CA MET A 126 -4.50 -25.29 -20.06
C MET A 126 -4.87 -26.21 -21.23
N GLU A 127 -4.62 -27.51 -21.12
CA GLU A 127 -5.05 -28.51 -22.11
C GLU A 127 -6.58 -28.55 -22.23
N LYS A 128 -7.28 -28.60 -21.09
CA LYS A 128 -8.74 -28.55 -21.04
C LYS A 128 -9.29 -27.29 -21.73
N TYR A 129 -8.76 -26.11 -21.41
CA TYR A 129 -9.23 -24.86 -22.03
C TYR A 129 -8.83 -24.77 -23.50
N SER A 130 -7.69 -25.33 -23.90
CA SER A 130 -7.31 -25.46 -25.32
C SER A 130 -8.38 -26.17 -26.14
N GLU A 131 -8.90 -27.29 -25.63
CA GLU A 131 -9.98 -28.05 -26.25
C GLU A 131 -11.30 -27.26 -26.21
N GLU A 132 -11.66 -26.67 -25.07
CA GLU A 132 -12.93 -25.93 -24.86
C GLU A 132 -13.06 -24.72 -25.80
N TYR A 133 -11.95 -23.97 -25.96
CA TYR A 133 -11.95 -22.73 -26.75
C TYR A 133 -11.48 -22.92 -28.20
N GLY A 134 -10.92 -24.08 -28.54
CA GLY A 134 -10.36 -24.36 -29.88
C GLY A 134 -9.10 -23.56 -30.18
N ILE A 135 -8.31 -23.19 -29.18
CA ILE A 135 -7.09 -22.38 -29.29
C ILE A 135 -5.90 -23.23 -28.81
N LYS A 136 -4.82 -23.22 -29.59
CA LYS A 136 -3.65 -24.04 -29.30
C LYS A 136 -2.99 -23.66 -27.98
N PHE A 137 -2.71 -24.63 -27.13
CA PHE A 137 -1.84 -24.45 -25.98
C PHE A 137 -0.38 -24.75 -26.36
N LEU A 138 0.50 -23.76 -26.26
CA LEU A 138 1.94 -23.95 -26.40
C LEU A 138 2.49 -24.35 -25.02
N TYR A 139 2.58 -25.65 -24.78
CA TYR A 139 3.22 -26.16 -23.59
C TYR A 139 4.75 -26.06 -23.69
N LYS A 140 5.35 -25.49 -22.67
CA LYS A 140 6.79 -25.49 -22.46
C LYS A 140 7.09 -25.52 -20.97
N ASP A 141 7.96 -26.45 -20.53
CA ASP A 141 8.43 -26.45 -19.14
C ASP A 141 9.55 -25.42 -18.98
N PHE A 142 9.17 -24.24 -18.47
CA PHE A 142 10.13 -23.16 -18.22
C PHE A 142 10.87 -23.31 -16.89
N ARG A 143 10.54 -24.29 -16.05
CA ARG A 143 11.18 -24.52 -14.74
C ARG A 143 12.67 -24.81 -14.85
N VAL A 144 13.10 -25.40 -15.96
CA VAL A 144 14.51 -25.68 -16.25
C VAL A 144 15.41 -24.43 -16.17
N GLY A 145 14.86 -23.27 -16.48
CA GLY A 145 15.57 -21.98 -16.41
C GLY A 145 15.21 -21.13 -15.20
N TYR A 146 14.63 -21.73 -14.16
CA TYR A 146 14.16 -20.96 -12.99
C TYR A 146 15.26 -20.11 -12.35
N TRP A 147 16.42 -20.71 -12.08
CA TRP A 147 17.53 -20.00 -11.44
C TRP A 147 18.19 -18.96 -12.35
N GLU A 148 18.34 -19.29 -13.63
CA GLU A 148 18.86 -18.37 -14.65
C GLU A 148 17.97 -17.13 -14.77
N GLY A 149 16.68 -17.33 -14.93
CA GLY A 149 15.71 -16.23 -15.03
C GLY A 149 15.60 -15.40 -13.76
N HIS A 150 15.68 -16.03 -12.59
CA HIS A 150 15.66 -15.37 -11.29
C HIS A 150 16.89 -14.47 -11.11
N GLN A 151 18.08 -14.99 -11.41
CA GLN A 151 19.32 -14.21 -11.38
C GLN A 151 19.25 -13.02 -12.35
N LYS A 152 18.79 -13.26 -13.57
CA LYS A 152 18.66 -12.22 -14.59
C LYS A 152 17.68 -11.12 -14.19
N ALA A 153 16.57 -11.49 -13.56
CA ALA A 153 15.60 -10.52 -13.03
C ALA A 153 16.23 -9.61 -11.95
N HIS A 154 17.07 -10.17 -11.07
CA HIS A 154 17.85 -9.39 -10.10
C HIS A 154 18.86 -8.43 -10.77
N GLU A 155 19.61 -8.91 -11.75
CA GLU A 155 20.56 -8.09 -12.50
C GLU A 155 19.89 -6.91 -13.22
N LEU A 156 18.66 -7.12 -13.68
CA LEU A 156 17.83 -6.09 -14.32
C LEU A 156 17.20 -5.10 -13.34
N GLY A 157 17.34 -5.32 -12.02
CA GLY A 157 16.74 -4.50 -10.98
C GLY A 157 15.21 -4.58 -10.91
N LEU A 158 14.61 -5.70 -11.37
CA LEU A 158 13.17 -5.87 -11.36
C LEU A 158 12.64 -6.07 -9.94
N TYR A 159 11.41 -5.62 -9.70
CA TYR A 159 10.74 -5.87 -8.43
C TYR A 159 10.54 -7.38 -8.20
N MET A 160 11.19 -7.91 -7.17
CA MET A 160 11.14 -9.33 -6.82
C MET A 160 10.08 -9.60 -5.76
N GLN A 161 9.00 -10.26 -6.17
CA GLN A 161 7.91 -10.62 -5.26
C GLN A 161 8.35 -11.62 -4.19
N LYS A 162 7.85 -11.45 -2.98
CA LYS A 162 8.19 -12.31 -1.83
C LYS A 162 7.24 -13.50 -1.63
N TYR A 163 6.08 -13.52 -2.30
CA TYR A 163 5.05 -14.58 -2.20
C TYR A 163 4.30 -14.74 -3.53
N CYS A 164 3.43 -15.75 -3.63
CA CYS A 164 2.75 -16.11 -4.88
C CYS A 164 1.87 -14.97 -5.45
N GLY A 165 1.11 -14.28 -4.57
CA GLY A 165 0.30 -13.12 -4.99
C GLY A 165 -0.88 -12.83 -4.08
N CYS A 166 -1.67 -13.83 -3.69
CA CYS A 166 -2.85 -13.59 -2.88
C CYS A 166 -2.51 -13.32 -1.40
N ILE A 167 -3.44 -12.66 -0.69
CA ILE A 167 -3.30 -12.33 0.72
C ILE A 167 -2.97 -13.55 1.58
N PHE A 168 -3.60 -14.72 1.34
CA PHE A 168 -3.30 -15.93 2.08
C PHE A 168 -1.93 -16.55 1.77
N SER A 169 -1.34 -16.25 0.61
CA SER A 169 0.04 -16.65 0.34
C SER A 169 1.06 -15.72 0.98
N ALA A 170 0.70 -14.46 1.20
CA ALA A 170 1.46 -13.53 2.03
C ALA A 170 1.45 -14.01 3.49
N ASP A 171 0.25 -14.29 4.01
CA ASP A 171 0.01 -14.80 5.35
C ASP A 171 0.88 -16.04 5.62
N SER A 172 0.73 -17.10 4.83
CA SER A 172 1.54 -18.33 4.96
C SER A 172 3.05 -18.05 4.89
N ARG A 173 3.50 -17.11 4.06
CA ARG A 173 4.92 -16.79 3.89
C ARG A 173 5.52 -16.10 5.11
N PHE A 174 4.74 -15.27 5.80
CA PHE A 174 5.23 -14.41 6.87
C PHE A 174 4.88 -14.91 8.27
N LEU A 175 3.75 -15.61 8.46
CA LEU A 175 3.39 -16.21 9.75
C LEU A 175 4.21 -17.45 10.10
N ASP A 176 4.53 -18.31 9.12
CA ASP A 176 5.34 -19.51 9.34
C ASP A 176 6.84 -19.22 9.62
N LYS A 177 7.27 -17.98 9.52
CA LYS A 177 8.57 -17.56 10.00
C LYS A 177 8.42 -17.19 11.46
N GLU A 178 9.09 -17.96 12.32
CA GLU A 178 9.29 -17.66 13.74
C GLU A 178 9.26 -16.16 14.00
N ALA A 179 8.46 -15.81 14.98
CA ALA A 179 8.13 -14.50 15.47
C ALA A 179 8.92 -13.39 14.80
N ALA A 180 8.23 -12.59 14.02
CA ALA A 180 8.82 -11.35 13.51
C ALA A 180 9.73 -10.82 14.61
N LYS A 181 11.00 -10.57 14.31
CA LYS A 181 11.90 -9.88 15.24
C LYS A 181 11.09 -8.75 15.84
N PRO A 182 11.07 -8.62 17.18
CA PRO A 182 10.27 -7.60 17.82
C PRO A 182 10.49 -6.29 17.06
N ILE A 183 9.40 -5.68 16.60
CA ILE A 183 9.44 -4.42 15.84
C ILE A 183 10.08 -3.32 16.68
N LEU A 184 10.07 -3.53 18.00
CA LEU A 184 10.69 -2.67 18.99
C LEU A 184 11.89 -3.39 19.60
N PRO A 185 13.05 -2.74 19.78
CA PRO A 185 14.18 -3.28 20.52
C PRO A 185 13.75 -3.69 21.94
N GLU A 186 14.40 -4.70 22.53
CA GLU A 186 14.15 -5.12 23.94
C GLU A 186 14.31 -3.95 24.93
N GLU A 187 15.14 -2.97 24.60
CA GLU A 187 15.38 -1.74 25.37
C GLU A 187 14.51 -0.55 24.91
N PHE A 188 13.38 -0.81 24.23
CA PHE A 188 12.47 0.26 23.88
C PHE A 188 11.74 0.73 25.15
N GLU A 189 12.28 1.76 25.78
CA GLU A 189 11.51 2.54 26.73
C GLU A 189 10.33 3.19 25.99
N PHE A 190 9.11 2.74 26.30
CA PHE A 190 7.93 3.54 26.08
C PHE A 190 8.15 4.84 26.84
N LEU A 191 8.67 5.85 26.18
CA LEU A 191 8.63 7.20 26.73
C LEU A 191 7.15 7.42 27.09
N PRO A 192 6.82 7.48 28.39
CA PRO A 192 5.43 7.65 28.76
C PRO A 192 4.99 8.95 28.11
N VAL A 193 4.03 8.83 27.18
CA VAL A 193 3.50 9.94 26.39
C VAL A 193 3.08 11.14 27.25
N ASN A 194 3.03 10.97 28.55
CA ASN A 194 2.61 11.94 29.54
C ASN A 194 3.74 12.73 30.23
N LYS A 195 5.02 12.33 30.15
CA LYS A 195 6.09 13.08 30.85
C LYS A 195 6.76 14.18 30.03
N SER A 196 6.52 14.25 28.74
CA SER A 196 7.18 15.24 27.88
C SER A 196 6.27 16.37 27.40
N VAL A 197 4.99 16.33 27.72
CA VAL A 197 4.04 17.40 27.35
C VAL A 197 3.50 18.03 28.61
N ASN A 198 3.76 19.30 28.78
CA ASN A 198 3.20 20.11 29.87
C ASN A 198 2.42 21.26 29.24
N ILE A 199 1.22 21.52 29.77
CA ILE A 199 0.39 22.65 29.33
C ILE A 199 0.11 23.48 30.59
N LYS A 200 0.52 24.73 30.55
CA LYS A 200 0.28 25.65 31.66
C LYS A 200 -0.22 26.99 31.16
N LYS A 201 -1.01 27.65 32.00
CA LYS A 201 -1.49 29.00 31.76
C LYS A 201 -0.34 29.98 32.01
N GLU A 202 -0.06 30.81 31.02
CA GLU A 202 0.87 31.91 31.14
C GLU A 202 0.14 33.16 31.70
N LYS A 203 0.66 33.72 32.79
CA LYS A 203 0.06 34.87 33.47
C LYS A 203 0.77 36.16 33.19
N GLU A 204 2.07 36.05 32.90
CA GLU A 204 2.94 37.20 32.71
C GLU A 204 3.63 37.12 31.35
N ASN A 205 4.01 38.27 30.78
CA ASN A 205 4.83 38.34 29.59
C ASN A 205 4.28 37.54 28.36
N LYS A 206 2.97 37.71 28.09
CA LYS A 206 2.29 37.02 26.97
C LYS A 206 2.84 37.45 25.61
N GLU A 207 3.36 38.68 25.52
CA GLU A 207 3.88 39.27 24.27
C GLU A 207 5.10 38.50 23.73
N GLN A 208 5.84 37.79 24.57
CA GLN A 208 6.97 36.97 24.12
C GLN A 208 6.60 35.87 23.11
N TYR A 209 5.31 35.56 22.97
CA TYR A 209 4.78 34.55 22.04
C TYR A 209 4.16 35.16 20.78
N MET A 210 4.37 36.49 20.52
CA MET A 210 3.77 37.21 19.40
C MET A 210 4.09 36.56 18.05
N ASP A 211 5.34 36.15 17.82
CA ASP A 211 5.76 35.50 16.57
C ASP A 211 4.94 34.21 16.30
N LEU A 212 4.64 33.48 17.36
CA LEU A 212 3.84 32.27 17.24
C LEU A 212 2.37 32.56 17.00
N LEU A 213 1.82 33.60 17.65
CA LEU A 213 0.42 34.06 17.47
C LEU A 213 0.18 34.50 16.05
N LEU A 214 1.16 35.19 15.45
CA LEU A 214 1.10 35.68 14.06
C LEU A 214 1.10 34.53 13.02
N GLU A 215 1.56 33.33 13.36
CA GLU A 215 1.43 32.17 12.45
C GLU A 215 -0.03 31.74 12.18
N ALA A 216 -0.95 32.01 13.13
CA ALA A 216 -2.37 31.66 12.98
C ALA A 216 -3.26 32.86 12.67
N ASP A 217 -2.92 34.04 13.16
CA ASP A 217 -3.64 35.28 12.92
C ASP A 217 -2.65 36.35 12.44
N PRO A 218 -2.68 36.75 11.17
CA PRO A 218 -1.73 37.71 10.62
C PRO A 218 -1.93 39.15 11.11
N SER A 219 -2.94 39.43 11.94
CA SER A 219 -3.29 40.77 12.42
C SER A 219 -2.81 41.02 13.84
N GLU A 220 -1.65 41.62 13.99
CA GLU A 220 -1.12 42.02 15.31
C GLU A 220 -2.11 42.85 16.13
N ASN A 221 -2.84 43.77 15.48
CA ASN A 221 -3.88 44.58 16.13
C ASN A 221 -5.03 43.72 16.72
N MET A 222 -5.40 42.64 16.04
CA MET A 222 -6.42 41.71 16.56
C MET A 222 -5.85 40.87 17.69
N ILE A 223 -4.62 40.39 17.54
CA ILE A 223 -3.93 39.64 18.59
C ILE A 223 -3.87 40.47 19.87
N ASN A 224 -3.43 41.70 19.81
CA ASN A 224 -3.32 42.60 20.97
C ASN A 224 -4.66 42.80 21.68
N LYS A 225 -5.79 42.85 20.94
CA LYS A 225 -7.12 42.97 21.53
C LYS A 225 -7.49 41.77 22.38
N TYR A 226 -7.38 40.53 21.82
CA TYR A 226 -7.79 39.35 22.56
C TYR A 226 -6.71 38.85 23.52
N LEU A 227 -5.46 39.18 23.34
CA LEU A 227 -4.37 38.78 24.25
C LEU A 227 -4.43 39.52 25.59
N LYS A 228 -4.92 40.75 25.57
CA LYS A 228 -5.04 41.60 26.78
C LYS A 228 -5.92 40.95 27.83
N ASP A 229 -7.11 40.50 27.43
CA ASP A 229 -8.11 39.97 28.33
C ASP A 229 -8.21 38.40 28.28
N GLY A 230 -7.60 37.81 27.28
CA GLY A 230 -7.59 36.33 27.06
C GLY A 230 -6.60 35.61 27.94
N GLU A 231 -6.89 34.34 28.15
CA GLU A 231 -6.01 33.38 28.87
C GLU A 231 -5.10 32.72 27.84
N LEU A 232 -3.77 32.89 27.99
CA LEU A 232 -2.77 32.25 27.16
C LEU A 232 -2.33 30.92 27.81
N PHE A 233 -2.33 29.85 27.04
CA PHE A 233 -1.82 28.55 27.42
C PHE A 233 -0.59 28.21 26.59
N VAL A 234 0.45 27.73 27.24
CA VAL A 234 1.70 27.32 26.58
C VAL A 234 1.87 25.82 26.73
N LEU A 235 2.02 25.13 25.61
CA LEU A 235 2.37 23.75 25.53
C LEU A 235 3.87 23.60 25.34
N THR A 236 4.53 22.95 26.32
CA THR A 236 5.92 22.56 26.17
C THR A 236 6.01 21.06 25.85
N TYR A 237 6.95 20.74 24.99
CA TYR A 237 7.28 19.36 24.61
C TYR A 237 8.80 19.19 24.64
N LYS A 238 9.30 18.25 25.44
CA LYS A 238 10.74 18.05 25.69
C LYS A 238 11.42 19.35 26.16
N ASP A 239 10.77 20.04 27.10
CA ASP A 239 11.20 21.31 27.70
C ASP A 239 11.29 22.51 26.76
N GLU A 240 10.85 22.36 25.50
CA GLU A 240 10.74 23.44 24.53
C GLU A 240 9.28 23.87 24.31
N VAL A 241 9.07 25.14 24.03
CA VAL A 241 7.74 25.65 23.64
C VAL A 241 7.39 25.08 22.26
N ALA A 242 6.39 24.19 22.24
CA ALA A 242 5.93 23.52 21.04
C ALA A 242 4.62 24.09 20.48
N GLY A 243 3.84 24.81 21.29
CA GLY A 243 2.62 25.45 20.84
C GLY A 243 1.99 26.34 21.90
N ILE A 244 1.01 27.12 21.47
CA ILE A 244 0.25 28.04 22.31
C ILE A 244 -1.23 27.99 21.95
N ALA A 245 -2.08 28.45 22.86
CA ALA A 245 -3.49 28.72 22.59
C ALA A 245 -3.96 29.92 23.42
N VAL A 246 -4.88 30.72 22.87
CA VAL A 246 -5.53 31.83 23.57
C VAL A 246 -7.02 31.60 23.60
N VAL A 247 -7.61 31.67 24.80
CA VAL A 247 -9.05 31.55 25.03
C VAL A 247 -9.54 32.84 25.68
N SER A 248 -10.65 33.40 25.20
CA SER A 248 -11.29 34.57 25.76
C SER A 248 -12.72 34.27 26.20
N GLU A 249 -13.14 34.92 27.29
CA GLU A 249 -14.55 34.87 27.69
C GLU A 249 -15.39 35.68 26.70
N MET A 250 -16.48 35.08 26.22
CA MET A 250 -17.47 35.77 25.41
C MET A 250 -18.60 36.31 26.29
N ASP A 251 -19.09 35.46 27.18
CA ASP A 251 -20.11 35.80 28.18
C ASP A 251 -20.03 34.84 29.36
N LYS A 252 -20.96 34.91 30.31
CA LYS A 252 -20.98 34.04 31.52
C LYS A 252 -21.15 32.56 31.24
N ASP A 253 -21.58 32.18 30.03
CA ASP A 253 -21.89 30.79 29.63
C ASP A 253 -20.96 30.26 28.54
N ALA A 254 -20.12 31.13 27.92
CA ALA A 254 -19.32 30.74 26.77
C ALA A 254 -17.89 31.31 26.78
N VAL A 255 -16.96 30.53 26.32
CA VAL A 255 -15.59 30.92 25.98
C VAL A 255 -15.30 30.63 24.50
N GLU A 256 -14.41 31.39 23.91
CA GLU A 256 -13.99 31.25 22.51
C GLU A 256 -12.47 31.01 22.42
N LEU A 257 -12.09 30.00 21.63
CA LEU A 257 -10.71 29.79 21.26
C LEU A 257 -10.30 30.77 20.17
N LYS A 258 -9.59 31.82 20.54
CA LYS A 258 -9.15 32.91 19.66
C LYS A 258 -7.98 32.55 18.77
N ASN A 259 -7.05 31.75 19.31
CA ASN A 259 -5.84 31.36 18.61
C ASN A 259 -5.36 29.99 19.10
N ILE A 260 -4.82 29.17 18.19
CA ILE A 260 -4.12 27.94 18.51
C ILE A 260 -3.04 27.65 17.48
N VAL A 261 -1.81 27.49 17.93
CA VAL A 261 -0.65 27.22 17.08
C VAL A 261 0.18 26.09 17.64
N ILE A 262 0.61 25.21 16.76
CA ILE A 262 1.70 24.23 17.03
C ILE A 262 2.81 24.54 16.03
N LYS A 263 4.02 24.76 16.53
CA LYS A 263 5.23 24.98 15.71
C LYS A 263 5.36 23.89 14.66
N SER A 264 5.74 24.26 13.45
CA SER A 264 5.78 23.38 12.26
C SER A 264 6.55 22.07 12.52
N GLN A 265 7.68 22.15 13.22
CA GLN A 265 8.52 20.99 13.57
C GLN A 265 7.86 19.97 14.51
N TYR A 266 6.79 20.36 15.21
CA TYR A 266 6.05 19.51 16.16
C TYR A 266 4.66 19.12 15.64
N ARG A 267 4.28 19.53 14.43
CA ARG A 267 2.99 19.13 13.81
C ARG A 267 2.97 17.64 13.48
N GLY A 268 1.80 17.07 13.35
CA GLY A 268 1.63 15.63 13.09
C GLY A 268 1.81 14.70 14.31
N GLN A 269 2.25 15.21 15.46
CA GLN A 269 2.52 14.43 16.68
C GLN A 269 1.35 14.43 17.68
N GLY A 270 0.18 14.89 17.27
CA GLY A 270 -1.03 14.91 18.11
C GLY A 270 -1.05 16.00 19.19
N LEU A 271 -0.07 16.93 19.22
CA LEU A 271 0.03 17.96 20.26
C LEU A 271 -1.13 18.94 20.22
N GLY A 272 -1.62 19.33 19.05
CA GLY A 272 -2.81 20.18 18.89
C GLY A 272 -4.06 19.53 19.51
N LYS A 273 -4.26 18.23 19.27
CA LYS A 273 -5.36 17.47 19.87
C LYS A 273 -5.25 17.43 21.42
N LYS A 274 -4.03 17.30 21.94
CA LYS A 274 -3.79 17.35 23.40
C LYS A 274 -4.10 18.73 23.98
N MET A 275 -3.68 19.80 23.30
CA MET A 275 -4.00 21.18 23.69
C MET A 275 -5.51 21.40 23.72
N LEU A 276 -6.22 21.05 22.65
CA LEU A 276 -7.69 21.17 22.59
C LEU A 276 -8.38 20.39 23.69
N LYS A 277 -7.97 19.14 23.92
CA LYS A 277 -8.53 18.32 24.99
C LYS A 277 -8.31 18.95 26.37
N TYR A 278 -7.10 19.44 26.62
CA TYR A 278 -6.78 20.14 27.86
C TYR A 278 -7.68 21.37 28.08
N LEU A 279 -7.87 22.20 27.05
CA LEU A 279 -8.74 23.39 27.12
C LEU A 279 -10.20 22.98 27.41
N VAL A 280 -10.74 22.01 26.65
CA VAL A 280 -12.10 21.51 26.87
C VAL A 280 -12.26 21.00 28.31
N ASP A 281 -11.32 20.20 28.80
CA ASP A 281 -11.39 19.66 30.17
C ASP A 281 -11.32 20.76 31.24
N ASN A 282 -10.60 21.85 31.00
CA ASN A 282 -10.52 22.98 31.92
C ASN A 282 -11.78 23.86 31.94
N TYR A 283 -12.45 24.01 30.81
CA TYR A 283 -13.56 24.96 30.69
C TYR A 283 -14.95 24.31 30.81
N LYS A 284 -15.12 23.01 30.47
CA LYS A 284 -16.41 22.30 30.45
C LYS A 284 -17.18 22.33 31.77
N THR A 285 -16.51 22.52 32.91
CA THR A 285 -17.15 22.62 34.24
C THR A 285 -17.64 24.01 34.57
N ARG A 286 -17.14 25.05 33.87
CA ARG A 286 -17.44 26.46 34.14
C ARG A 286 -18.33 27.09 33.06
N TYR A 287 -18.27 26.58 31.84
CA TYR A 287 -18.95 27.15 30.69
C TYR A 287 -19.76 26.08 29.96
N LYS A 288 -20.88 26.47 29.37
CA LYS A 288 -21.76 25.59 28.59
C LYS A 288 -21.31 25.43 27.14
N LYS A 289 -20.52 26.41 26.64
CA LYS A 289 -19.99 26.44 25.26
C LYS A 289 -18.51 26.79 25.26
N ILE A 290 -17.77 26.09 24.40
CA ILE A 290 -16.34 26.29 24.15
C ILE A 290 -16.12 26.41 22.65
#